data_0d0ffdbae81187a7ea0c31ca6d8e1e76
#
_entry.id   0d0ffdbae81187a7ea0c31ca6d8e1e76
#
_cell.length_a   1.000
_cell.length_b   1.000
_cell.length_c   1.000
_cell.angle_alpha   90.00
_cell.angle_beta   90.00
_cell.angle_gamma   90.00
#
_symmetry.space_group_name_H-M   'P 1'
#
loop_
_entity.id
_entity.type
_entity.pdbx_description
1 polymer ?
#
loop_
_entity_poly.entity_id
_entity_poly.type
_entity_poly.pdbx_seq_one_letter_code
_entity_poly.pdbx_strand_id
1 'polypeptide(L)'
;MQVRKLLKQDYDNWLDLWKGYQDFYKVTLTSELSELTFDRLINESEEMGCFVLEAENKLIGLVHYIFHRSTWTEGNYCYLQDLFVKTDKRAKGCGKSLIEAVYEEAHKKNCSRVYWLTQETNYQARILYDQLAVNTGFIQYRKNLS
;
A
#
# COMPACT_ATOMS: atom_id res chain seq x y z
N MET A 1 -1.39 -18.85 -2.69
CA MET A 1 -1.05 -17.41 -2.65
C MET A 1 -0.34 -17.09 -1.34
N GLN A 2 0.65 -16.26 -1.41
CA GLN A 2 1.44 -15.88 -0.23
C GLN A 2 1.73 -14.39 -0.22
N VAL A 3 1.45 -13.73 0.92
CA VAL A 3 1.89 -12.35 1.16
C VAL A 3 3.24 -12.41 1.83
N ARG A 4 4.20 -11.63 1.33
CA ARG A 4 5.54 -11.54 1.89
C ARG A 4 6.14 -10.16 1.68
N LYS A 5 7.19 -9.85 2.42
CA LYS A 5 7.89 -8.57 2.25
C LYS A 5 8.60 -8.51 0.89
N LEU A 6 8.71 -7.30 0.37
CA LEU A 6 9.44 -7.02 -0.87
C LEU A 6 10.93 -7.31 -0.67
N LEU A 7 11.55 -7.96 -1.65
CA LEU A 7 12.97 -8.30 -1.63
C LEU A 7 13.68 -7.61 -2.77
N LYS A 8 15.00 -7.47 -2.64
CA LYS A 8 15.85 -6.79 -3.64
C LYS A 8 15.67 -7.38 -5.04
N GLN A 9 15.57 -8.70 -5.15
CA GLN A 9 15.38 -9.36 -6.44
C GLN A 9 14.01 -9.18 -7.08
N ASP A 10 13.08 -8.54 -6.38
CA ASP A 10 11.73 -8.34 -6.88
C ASP A 10 11.58 -7.10 -7.78
N TYR A 11 12.64 -6.36 -8.03
CA TYR A 11 12.54 -5.04 -8.65
C TYR A 11 11.72 -5.05 -9.94
N ASP A 12 12.06 -5.93 -10.88
CA ASP A 12 11.38 -5.95 -12.19
C ASP A 12 9.90 -6.28 -12.06
N ASN A 13 9.57 -7.27 -11.24
CA ASN A 13 8.17 -7.69 -11.04
C ASN A 13 7.38 -6.64 -10.24
N TRP A 14 8.03 -6.02 -9.26
CA TRP A 14 7.43 -4.91 -8.51
C TRP A 14 7.18 -3.72 -9.43
N LEU A 15 8.12 -3.41 -10.32
CA LEU A 15 8.00 -2.28 -11.23
C LEU A 15 6.80 -2.45 -12.17
N ASP A 16 6.56 -3.67 -12.64
CA ASP A 16 5.37 -3.96 -13.46
C ASP A 16 4.08 -3.64 -12.70
N LEU A 17 3.99 -4.05 -11.44
CA LEU A 17 2.84 -3.74 -10.60
C LEU A 17 2.72 -2.24 -10.34
N TRP A 18 3.85 -1.59 -10.07
CA TRP A 18 3.89 -0.15 -9.81
C TRP A 18 3.42 0.66 -11.02
N LYS A 19 3.83 0.25 -12.21
CA LYS A 19 3.35 0.85 -13.45
C LYS A 19 1.85 0.61 -13.66
N GLY A 20 1.36 -0.58 -13.33
CA GLY A 20 -0.07 -0.88 -13.40
C GLY A 20 -0.90 0.01 -12.48
N TYR A 21 -0.40 0.26 -11.29
CA TYR A 21 -1.03 1.19 -10.34
C TYR A 21 -1.06 2.61 -10.91
N GLN A 22 0.06 3.07 -11.48
CA GLN A 22 0.14 4.39 -12.09
C GLN A 22 -0.83 4.53 -13.27
N ASP A 23 -0.95 3.51 -14.10
CA ASP A 23 -1.90 3.49 -15.21
C ASP A 23 -3.34 3.64 -14.74
N PHE A 24 -3.68 2.99 -13.64
CA PHE A 24 -5.02 3.11 -13.04
C PHE A 24 -5.33 4.56 -12.67
N TYR A 25 -4.34 5.29 -12.16
CA TYR A 25 -4.50 6.70 -11.78
C TYR A 25 -4.12 7.67 -12.89
N LYS A 26 -3.76 7.18 -14.07
CA LYS A 26 -3.38 7.99 -15.24
C LYS A 26 -2.19 8.89 -14.94
N VAL A 27 -1.20 8.34 -14.24
CA VAL A 27 0.02 9.04 -13.84
C VAL A 27 1.21 8.26 -14.40
N THR A 28 2.29 8.97 -14.77
CA THR A 28 3.54 8.36 -15.16
C THR A 28 4.66 8.98 -14.32
N LEU A 29 5.30 8.15 -13.53
CA LEU A 29 6.44 8.57 -12.71
C LEU A 29 7.74 8.23 -13.44
N THR A 30 8.80 9.00 -13.16
CA THR A 30 10.09 8.78 -13.80
C THR A 30 10.74 7.49 -13.31
N SER A 31 11.64 6.93 -14.13
CA SER A 31 12.42 5.75 -13.75
C SER A 31 13.24 6.01 -12.50
N GLU A 32 13.82 7.21 -12.42
CA GLU A 32 14.65 7.61 -11.27
C GLU A 32 13.84 7.61 -9.98
N LEU A 33 12.62 8.13 -10.04
CA LEU A 33 11.74 8.13 -8.86
C LEU A 33 11.34 6.72 -8.46
N SER A 34 11.04 5.87 -9.44
CA SER A 34 10.68 4.48 -9.16
C SER A 34 11.82 3.71 -8.50
N GLU A 35 13.05 3.91 -8.98
CA GLU A 35 14.24 3.32 -8.37
C GLU A 35 14.44 3.81 -6.93
N LEU A 36 14.30 5.10 -6.72
CA LEU A 36 14.41 5.68 -5.37
C LEU A 36 13.34 5.11 -4.44
N THR A 37 12.11 5.02 -4.93
CA THR A 37 11.00 4.46 -4.14
C THR A 37 11.30 3.01 -3.76
N PHE A 38 11.73 2.20 -4.72
CA PHE A 38 12.07 0.81 -4.45
C PHE A 38 13.18 0.70 -3.40
N ASP A 39 14.24 1.48 -3.54
CA ASP A 39 15.36 1.47 -2.59
C ASP A 39 14.89 1.81 -1.18
N ARG A 40 13.99 2.78 -1.05
CA ARG A 40 13.40 3.14 0.25
C ARG A 40 12.54 2.00 0.81
N LEU A 41 11.77 1.35 -0.03
CA LEU A 41 10.86 0.28 0.41
C LEU A 41 11.60 -0.94 0.95
N ILE A 42 12.77 -1.25 0.43
CA ILE A 42 13.56 -2.40 0.90
C ILE A 42 14.58 -2.04 1.99
N ASN A 43 14.76 -0.76 2.29
CA ASN A 43 15.71 -0.32 3.30
C ASN A 43 15.05 -0.34 4.68
N GLU A 44 15.50 -1.23 5.54
CA GLU A 44 14.94 -1.41 6.87
C GLU A 44 15.11 -0.19 7.79
N SER A 45 16.02 0.74 7.44
CA SER A 45 16.18 2.01 8.17
C SER A 45 15.08 3.02 7.85
N GLU A 46 14.37 2.84 6.75
CA GLU A 46 13.27 3.73 6.38
C GLU A 46 12.01 3.36 7.16
N GLU A 47 11.21 4.37 7.47
CA GLU A 47 9.92 4.20 8.16
C GLU A 47 8.82 3.88 7.15
N MET A 48 9.07 2.92 6.28
CA MET A 48 8.12 2.50 5.26
C MET A 48 8.46 1.10 4.75
N GLY A 49 7.53 0.47 4.05
CA GLY A 49 7.77 -0.84 3.50
C GLY A 49 6.72 -1.25 2.49
N CYS A 50 6.87 -2.47 2.00
CA CYS A 50 5.99 -3.03 0.99
C CYS A 50 5.79 -4.51 1.24
N PHE A 51 4.54 -4.95 1.16
CA PHE A 51 4.23 -6.38 1.01
C PHE A 51 3.80 -6.63 -0.43
N VAL A 52 4.15 -7.79 -0.93
CA VAL A 52 3.70 -8.27 -2.25
C VAL A 52 2.92 -9.56 -2.07
N LEU A 53 2.00 -9.79 -2.99
CA LEU A 53 1.22 -11.03 -3.04
C LEU A 53 1.73 -11.86 -4.21
N GLU A 54 2.22 -13.05 -3.88
CA GLU A 54 2.79 -13.98 -4.85
C GLU A 54 1.83 -15.15 -5.08
N ALA A 55 1.60 -15.48 -6.33
CA ALA A 55 0.82 -16.63 -6.74
C ALA A 55 1.47 -17.27 -7.96
N GLU A 56 1.69 -18.59 -7.92
CA GLU A 56 2.29 -19.33 -9.03
C GLU A 56 3.61 -18.71 -9.49
N ASN A 57 4.45 -18.33 -8.53
CA ASN A 57 5.76 -17.71 -8.75
C ASN A 57 5.72 -16.35 -9.45
N LYS A 58 4.56 -15.68 -9.40
CA LYS A 58 4.38 -14.34 -9.99
C LYS A 58 3.84 -13.39 -8.94
N LEU A 59 4.24 -12.12 -9.04
CA LEU A 59 3.67 -11.08 -8.18
C LEU A 59 2.38 -10.58 -8.82
N ILE A 60 1.29 -10.63 -8.06
CA ILE A 60 -0.04 -10.23 -8.55
C ILE A 60 -0.61 -9.03 -7.80
N GLY A 61 0.04 -8.59 -6.73
CA GLY A 61 -0.41 -7.43 -5.97
C GLY A 61 0.68 -6.85 -5.09
N LEU A 62 0.49 -5.61 -4.71
CA LEU A 62 1.38 -4.91 -3.77
C LEU A 62 0.60 -4.01 -2.84
N VAL A 63 1.20 -3.71 -1.69
CA VAL A 63 0.73 -2.68 -0.77
C VAL A 63 1.94 -1.95 -0.21
N HIS A 64 1.91 -0.62 -0.26
CA HIS A 64 2.93 0.24 0.33
C HIS A 64 2.39 0.85 1.62
N TYR A 65 3.22 0.92 2.65
CA TYR A 65 2.83 1.53 3.91
C TYR A 65 3.97 2.40 4.46
N ILE A 66 3.58 3.43 5.19
CA ILE A 66 4.50 4.43 5.73
C ILE A 66 4.12 4.67 7.19
N PHE A 67 5.11 4.61 8.08
CA PHE A 67 4.90 4.95 9.49
C PHE A 67 5.20 6.42 9.71
N HIS A 68 4.39 7.08 10.54
CA HIS A 68 4.69 8.45 10.94
C HIS A 68 4.26 8.71 12.38
N ARG A 69 4.87 9.71 12.98
CA ARG A 69 4.52 10.14 14.33
C ARG A 69 3.12 10.72 14.38
N SER A 70 2.53 10.65 15.54
CA SER A 70 1.27 11.32 15.87
C SER A 70 1.49 12.18 17.10
N THR A 71 0.84 13.33 17.12
CA THR A 71 0.84 14.18 18.32
C THR A 71 -0.17 13.70 19.36
N TRP A 72 -1.03 12.74 19.01
CA TRP A 72 -2.10 12.25 19.87
C TRP A 72 -1.78 10.95 20.58
N THR A 73 -0.76 10.21 20.11
CA THR A 73 -0.46 8.89 20.63
C THR A 73 1.04 8.72 20.82
N GLU A 74 1.40 7.80 21.71
CA GLU A 74 2.80 7.44 21.92
C GLU A 74 3.35 6.67 20.73
N GLY A 75 2.56 5.75 20.18
CA GLY A 75 2.94 4.98 18.99
C GLY A 75 2.69 5.75 17.71
N ASN A 76 3.28 5.27 16.62
CA ASN A 76 3.10 5.84 15.29
C ASN A 76 1.72 5.51 14.73
N TYR A 77 1.33 6.25 13.70
CA TYR A 77 0.27 5.84 12.77
C TYR A 77 0.93 5.13 11.59
N CYS A 78 0.21 4.20 10.99
CA CYS A 78 0.61 3.55 9.76
C CYS A 78 -0.31 4.01 8.64
N TYR A 79 0.26 4.70 7.65
CA TYR A 79 -0.46 5.14 6.47
C TYR A 79 -0.31 4.08 5.38
N LEU A 80 -1.41 3.47 4.98
CA LEU A 80 -1.45 2.55 3.86
C LEU A 80 -1.57 3.41 2.61
N GLN A 81 -0.44 3.64 1.94
CA GLN A 81 -0.31 4.62 0.87
C GLN A 81 -0.90 4.14 -0.44
N ASP A 82 -0.56 2.93 -0.85
CA ASP A 82 -0.92 2.37 -2.15
C ASP A 82 -1.34 0.92 -1.99
N LEU A 83 -2.37 0.53 -2.71
CA LEU A 83 -2.83 -0.85 -2.79
C LEU A 83 -3.20 -1.16 -4.23
N PHE A 84 -2.60 -2.19 -4.78
CA PHE A 84 -2.87 -2.59 -6.17
C PHE A 84 -2.88 -4.11 -6.30
N VAL A 85 -3.89 -4.62 -6.98
CA VAL A 85 -3.99 -6.03 -7.38
C VAL A 85 -4.29 -6.06 -8.87
N LYS A 86 -3.59 -6.92 -9.60
CA LYS A 86 -3.83 -7.08 -11.05
C LYS A 86 -5.31 -7.34 -11.32
N THR A 87 -5.83 -6.75 -12.39
CA THR A 87 -7.26 -6.73 -12.70
C THR A 87 -7.88 -8.12 -12.77
N ASP A 88 -7.19 -9.06 -13.38
CA ASP A 88 -7.66 -10.45 -13.56
C ASP A 88 -7.63 -11.26 -12.25
N LYS A 89 -7.00 -10.71 -11.20
CA LYS A 89 -6.84 -11.37 -9.91
C LYS A 89 -7.65 -10.72 -8.79
N ARG A 90 -8.37 -9.63 -9.10
CA ARG A 90 -9.23 -8.97 -8.11
C ARG A 90 -10.38 -9.88 -7.71
N ALA A 91 -11.06 -9.56 -6.62
CA ALA A 91 -12.22 -10.28 -6.10
C ALA A 91 -11.94 -11.68 -5.54
N LYS A 92 -10.67 -12.05 -5.32
CA LYS A 92 -10.30 -13.34 -4.72
C LYS A 92 -9.70 -13.18 -3.32
N GLY A 93 -10.05 -12.11 -2.61
CA GLY A 93 -9.51 -11.84 -1.28
C GLY A 93 -8.08 -11.31 -1.30
N CYS A 94 -7.55 -10.94 -2.46
CA CYS A 94 -6.17 -10.48 -2.60
C CYS A 94 -5.93 -9.15 -1.89
N GLY A 95 -6.83 -8.18 -2.09
CA GLY A 95 -6.72 -6.88 -1.42
C GLY A 95 -6.83 -7.02 0.09
N LYS A 96 -7.76 -7.85 0.54
CA LYS A 96 -7.95 -8.13 1.96
C LYS A 96 -6.67 -8.70 2.59
N SER A 97 -6.05 -9.68 1.93
CA SER A 97 -4.82 -10.30 2.43
C SER A 97 -3.68 -9.28 2.58
N LEU A 98 -3.56 -8.36 1.61
CA LEU A 98 -2.54 -7.33 1.66
C LEU A 98 -2.81 -6.33 2.78
N ILE A 99 -4.05 -5.90 2.96
CA ILE A 99 -4.43 -4.98 4.04
C ILE A 99 -4.17 -5.64 5.40
N GLU A 100 -4.55 -6.90 5.55
CA GLU A 100 -4.34 -7.63 6.80
C GLU A 100 -2.86 -7.79 7.13
N ALA A 101 -2.01 -7.96 6.12
CA ALA A 101 -0.55 -7.99 6.34
C ALA A 101 -0.05 -6.66 6.91
N VAL A 102 -0.58 -5.54 6.42
CA VAL A 102 -0.23 -4.22 6.96
C VAL A 102 -0.72 -4.08 8.41
N TYR A 103 -1.92 -4.56 8.73
CA TYR A 103 -2.43 -4.55 10.11
C TYR A 103 -1.47 -5.30 11.04
N GLU A 104 -1.03 -6.47 10.62
CA GLU A 104 -0.12 -7.29 11.40
C GLU A 104 1.23 -6.61 11.62
N GLU A 105 1.79 -6.02 10.58
CA GLU A 105 3.06 -5.28 10.68
C GLU A 105 2.92 -4.05 11.57
N ALA A 106 1.84 -3.29 11.41
CA ALA A 106 1.58 -2.12 12.23
C ALA A 106 1.44 -2.50 13.71
N HIS A 107 0.78 -3.62 13.98
CA HIS A 107 0.64 -4.13 15.34
C HIS A 107 2.01 -4.48 15.95
N LYS A 108 2.86 -5.16 15.18
CA LYS A 108 4.23 -5.48 15.62
C LYS A 108 5.06 -4.23 15.93
N LYS A 109 4.80 -3.15 15.21
CA LYS A 109 5.49 -1.86 15.39
C LYS A 109 4.82 -0.97 16.42
N ASN A 110 3.84 -1.48 17.13
CA ASN A 110 3.10 -0.74 18.18
C ASN A 110 2.41 0.53 17.64
N CYS A 111 1.95 0.48 16.41
CA CYS A 111 1.15 1.58 15.85
C CYS A 111 -0.21 1.62 16.50
N SER A 112 -0.76 2.82 16.64
CA SER A 112 -2.08 3.02 17.24
C SER A 112 -3.22 2.92 16.21
N ARG A 113 -2.93 3.03 14.93
CA ARG A 113 -3.91 2.88 13.86
C ARG A 113 -3.25 2.65 12.51
N VAL A 114 -4.01 2.04 11.62
CA VAL A 114 -3.74 2.00 10.18
C VAL A 114 -4.88 2.77 9.50
N TYR A 115 -4.55 3.60 8.54
CA TYR A 115 -5.56 4.37 7.81
C TYR A 115 -5.15 4.54 6.36
N TRP A 116 -6.13 4.83 5.51
CA TRP A 116 -5.88 5.11 4.09
C TRP A 116 -6.94 6.05 3.55
N LEU A 117 -6.69 6.55 2.36
CA LEU A 117 -7.57 7.45 1.64
C LEU A 117 -8.05 6.76 0.37
N THR A 118 -9.28 7.02 0.00
CA THR A 118 -9.83 6.56 -1.27
C THR A 118 -10.74 7.65 -1.83
N GLN A 119 -10.93 7.66 -3.13
CA GLN A 119 -11.92 8.56 -3.72
C GLN A 119 -13.30 8.13 -3.24
N GLU A 120 -14.13 9.12 -2.88
CA GLU A 120 -15.50 8.88 -2.40
C GLU A 120 -16.32 8.06 -3.38
N THR A 121 -16.04 8.22 -4.68
CA THR A 121 -16.75 7.55 -5.76
C THR A 121 -16.20 6.16 -6.10
N ASN A 122 -15.14 5.72 -5.43
CA ASN A 122 -14.57 4.39 -5.66
C ASN A 122 -15.39 3.34 -4.91
N TYR A 123 -16.64 3.15 -5.37
CA TYR A 123 -17.62 2.31 -4.67
C TYR A 123 -17.18 0.86 -4.58
N GLN A 124 -16.53 0.34 -5.62
CA GLN A 124 -16.10 -1.06 -5.63
C GLN A 124 -15.07 -1.33 -4.54
N ALA A 125 -14.05 -0.48 -4.44
CA ALA A 125 -13.03 -0.63 -3.40
C ALA A 125 -13.63 -0.44 -2.00
N ARG A 126 -14.58 0.46 -1.87
CA ARG A 126 -15.21 0.76 -0.58
C ARG A 126 -16.02 -0.41 -0.03
N ILE A 127 -16.51 -1.29 -0.87
CA ILE A 127 -17.18 -2.52 -0.40
C ILE A 127 -16.20 -3.34 0.46
N LEU A 128 -14.96 -3.49 0.00
CA LEU A 128 -13.93 -4.18 0.77
C LEU A 128 -13.55 -3.36 2.01
N TYR A 129 -13.33 -2.07 1.85
CA TYR A 129 -12.85 -1.21 2.94
C TYR A 129 -13.86 -1.15 4.10
N ASP A 130 -15.14 -1.12 3.80
CA ASP A 130 -16.19 -1.12 4.83
C ASP A 130 -16.19 -2.40 5.67
N GLN A 131 -15.69 -3.50 5.13
CA GLN A 131 -15.55 -4.76 5.87
C GLN A 131 -14.34 -4.78 6.80
N LEU A 132 -13.32 -3.94 6.52
CA LEU A 132 -12.03 -4.00 7.18
C LEU A 132 -11.75 -2.82 8.09
N ALA A 133 -12.46 -1.71 7.91
CA ALA A 133 -12.23 -0.48 8.65
C ALA A 133 -13.51 0.35 8.72
N VAL A 134 -13.39 1.53 9.32
CA VAL A 134 -14.50 2.46 9.50
C VAL A 134 -14.25 3.70 8.66
N ASN A 135 -15.24 4.11 7.89
CA ASN A 135 -15.20 5.41 7.21
C ASN A 135 -15.41 6.49 8.27
N THR A 136 -14.37 7.28 8.55
CA THR A 136 -14.39 8.27 9.62
C THR A 136 -15.05 9.58 9.23
N GLY A 137 -15.38 9.77 7.96
CA GLY A 137 -16.03 10.98 7.46
C GLY A 137 -15.09 12.16 7.23
N PHE A 138 -13.80 12.03 7.48
CA PHE A 138 -12.84 13.09 7.18
C PHE A 138 -12.62 13.21 5.68
N ILE A 139 -12.47 14.45 5.21
CA ILE A 139 -12.14 14.72 3.80
C ILE A 139 -10.74 15.30 3.74
N GLN A 140 -10.09 15.18 2.58
CA GLN A 140 -8.74 15.68 2.38
C GLN A 140 -8.78 17.07 1.71
N TYR A 141 -8.02 18.01 2.28
CA TYR A 141 -7.67 19.24 1.58
C TYR A 141 -6.21 19.15 1.16
N ARG A 142 -5.90 19.60 -0.05
CA ARG A 142 -4.56 19.50 -0.61
C ARG A 142 -4.19 20.78 -1.35
N LYS A 143 -2.97 21.25 -1.12
CA LYS A 143 -2.36 22.27 -1.95
C LYS A 143 -1.04 21.68 -2.46
N ASN A 144 -0.92 21.53 -3.75
CA ASN A 144 0.33 21.07 -4.34
C ASN A 144 1.38 22.19 -4.28
N LEU A 145 2.62 21.83 -3.91
CA LEU A 145 3.72 22.78 -3.78
C LEU A 145 4.73 22.67 -4.91
N SER A 146 4.62 21.61 -5.71
CA SER A 146 5.47 21.40 -6.85
C SER A 146 4.73 20.65 -7.94
#